data_41a9a837e5a3d8e9dfe0bea3768adff7
#
_entry.id   41a9a837e5a3d8e9dfe0bea3768adff7
#
_cell.length_a   1.000
_cell.length_b   1.000
_cell.length_c   1.000
_cell.angle_alpha   90.00
_cell.angle_beta   90.00
_cell.angle_gamma   90.00
#
_symmetry.space_group_name_H-M   'P 1'
#
loop_
_entity.id
_entity.type
_entity.pdbx_description
1 polymer ?
#
loop_
_entity_poly.entity_id
_entity_poly.type
_entity_poly.pdbx_seq_one_letter_code
_entity_poly.pdbx_strand_id
1 'polypeptide(L)'
;MADKLPSMAPTESLILDLLRGRERYGLELVEQSDGSLRRGSVYVLLARMEAKGFVRSHLDDSPHPPAGATRRLYAATAYGLKVHDAYALLREALALRPSEG
;
A
#
# COMPACT_ATOMS: atom_id res chain seq x y z
N MET A 1 19.17 -17.86 -9.74
CA MET A 1 17.84 -17.62 -9.22
C MET A 1 17.14 -16.52 -10.01
N ALA A 2 16.02 -16.84 -10.53
CA ALA A 2 15.27 -15.84 -11.29
C ALA A 2 14.63 -14.87 -10.35
N ASP A 3 14.88 -13.61 -10.58
CA ASP A 3 14.31 -12.56 -9.75
C ASP A 3 13.10 -11.99 -10.45
N LYS A 4 11.97 -12.42 -10.00
CA LYS A 4 10.73 -11.87 -10.51
C LYS A 4 10.35 -10.66 -9.68
N LEU A 5 9.91 -9.63 -10.36
CA LEU A 5 9.31 -8.50 -9.68
C LEU A 5 8.01 -9.00 -9.03
N PRO A 6 7.85 -8.85 -7.72
CA PRO A 6 6.61 -9.27 -7.07
C PRO A 6 5.41 -8.55 -7.65
N SER A 7 4.29 -9.24 -7.73
CA SER A 7 3.08 -8.61 -8.27
C SER A 7 2.59 -7.52 -7.30
N MET A 8 2.07 -6.45 -7.88
CA MET A 8 1.51 -5.35 -7.11
C MET A 8 0.29 -4.80 -7.84
N ALA A 9 -0.88 -5.01 -7.26
CA ALA A 9 -2.12 -4.52 -7.82
C ALA A 9 -2.22 -3.00 -7.65
N PRO A 10 -3.02 -2.34 -8.48
CA PRO A 10 -3.20 -0.88 -8.33
C PRO A 10 -3.67 -0.46 -6.95
N THR A 11 -4.54 -1.24 -6.31
CA THR A 11 -4.99 -0.93 -4.95
C THR A 11 -3.88 -1.06 -3.93
N GLU A 12 -2.97 -2.02 -4.13
CA GLU A 12 -1.81 -2.16 -3.25
C GLU A 12 -0.87 -0.97 -3.42
N SER A 13 -0.67 -0.55 -4.65
CA SER A 13 0.15 0.62 -4.95
C SER A 13 -0.43 1.87 -4.29
N LEU A 14 -1.74 2.05 -4.37
CA LEU A 14 -2.41 3.18 -3.73
C LEU A 14 -2.19 3.16 -2.21
N ILE A 15 -2.31 2.00 -1.59
CA ILE A 15 -2.12 1.90 -0.15
C ILE A 15 -0.69 2.31 0.21
N LEU A 16 0.29 1.88 -0.55
CA LEU A 16 1.68 2.24 -0.27
C LEU A 16 1.92 3.74 -0.42
N ASP A 17 1.27 4.37 -1.40
CA ASP A 17 1.34 5.83 -1.51
C ASP A 17 0.76 6.50 -0.26
N LEU A 18 -0.36 6.01 0.22
CA LEU A 18 -1.02 6.61 1.39
C LEU A 18 -0.24 6.37 2.67
N LEU A 19 0.55 5.30 2.70
CA LEU A 19 1.37 4.97 3.87
C LEU A 19 2.78 5.56 3.81
N ARG A 20 3.12 6.23 2.72
CA ARG A 20 4.47 6.78 2.59
C ARG A 20 4.66 7.87 3.63
N GLY A 21 5.59 7.65 4.53
CA GLY A 21 5.95 8.63 5.53
C GLY A 21 5.09 8.65 6.79
N ARG A 22 4.03 7.84 6.88
CA ARG A 22 3.24 7.80 8.11
C ARG A 22 2.42 6.53 8.22
N GLU A 23 2.16 6.12 9.44
CA GLU A 23 1.25 5.02 9.72
C GLU A 23 -0.19 5.49 9.61
N ARG A 24 -1.08 4.55 9.26
CA ARG A 24 -2.50 4.84 9.20
C ARG A 24 -3.32 3.64 9.66
N TYR A 25 -4.50 3.92 10.17
CA TYR A 25 -5.51 2.87 10.41
C TYR A 25 -6.13 2.46 9.08
N GLY A 26 -6.67 1.24 9.03
CA GLY A 26 -7.34 0.77 7.82
C GLY A 26 -8.47 1.69 7.37
N LEU A 27 -9.26 2.22 8.31
CA LEU A 27 -10.34 3.13 7.96
C LEU A 27 -9.84 4.44 7.37
N GLU A 28 -8.68 4.91 7.84
CA GLU A 28 -8.09 6.11 7.25
C GLU A 28 -7.72 5.87 5.79
N LEU A 29 -7.22 4.68 5.48
CA LEU A 29 -6.90 4.34 4.10
C LEU A 29 -8.15 4.37 3.23
N VAL A 30 -9.26 3.84 3.74
CA VAL A 30 -10.52 3.88 3.01
C VAL A 30 -10.94 5.33 2.76
N GLU A 31 -10.88 6.16 3.79
CA GLU A 31 -11.27 7.56 3.67
C GLU A 31 -10.39 8.33 2.70
N GLN A 32 -9.09 8.09 2.78
CA GLN A 32 -8.13 8.79 1.94
C GLN A 32 -8.12 8.29 0.50
N SER A 33 -8.72 7.14 0.25
CA SER A 33 -8.67 6.53 -1.07
C SER A 33 -9.68 7.11 -2.05
N ASP A 34 -10.58 7.96 -1.57
CA ASP A 34 -11.57 8.62 -2.42
C ASP A 34 -12.39 7.61 -3.22
N GLY A 35 -12.86 6.57 -2.53
CA GLY A 35 -13.72 5.56 -3.14
C GLY A 35 -12.99 4.38 -3.76
N SER A 36 -11.66 4.40 -3.82
CA SER A 36 -10.91 3.30 -4.43
C SER A 36 -10.79 2.08 -3.53
N LEU A 37 -10.89 2.27 -2.22
CA LEU A 37 -10.82 1.17 -1.26
C LEU A 37 -12.14 1.08 -0.53
N ARG A 38 -12.56 -0.16 -0.25
CA ARG A 38 -13.81 -0.41 0.43
C ARG A 38 -13.55 -0.94 1.83
N ARG A 39 -14.41 -0.53 2.74
CA ARG A 39 -14.33 -0.95 4.13
C ARG A 39 -14.37 -2.47 4.27
N GLY A 40 -15.19 -3.13 3.46
CA GLY A 40 -15.38 -4.57 3.55
C GLY A 40 -14.21 -5.39 3.06
N SER A 41 -13.30 -4.80 2.28
CA SER A 41 -12.20 -5.57 1.69
C SER A 41 -10.82 -5.04 2.07
N VAL A 42 -10.74 -3.86 2.70
CA VAL A 42 -9.43 -3.25 2.97
C VAL A 42 -8.57 -4.14 3.87
N TYR A 43 -9.19 -4.79 4.87
CA TYR A 43 -8.41 -5.59 5.81
C TYR A 43 -7.92 -6.89 5.20
N VAL A 44 -8.68 -7.47 4.28
CA VAL A 44 -8.22 -8.64 3.52
C VAL A 44 -7.03 -8.25 2.66
N LEU A 45 -7.12 -7.10 2.01
CA LEU A 45 -6.03 -6.59 1.18
C LEU A 45 -4.79 -6.31 2.01
N LEU A 46 -4.96 -5.66 3.17
CA LEU A 46 -3.84 -5.35 4.05
C LEU A 46 -3.18 -6.62 4.58
N ALA A 47 -3.97 -7.64 4.94
CA ALA A 47 -3.41 -8.91 5.39
C ALA A 47 -2.58 -9.56 4.29
N ARG A 48 -3.05 -9.49 3.05
CA ARG A 48 -2.31 -10.02 1.91
C ARG A 48 -1.01 -9.26 1.69
N MET A 49 -1.07 -7.92 1.81
CA MET A 49 0.13 -7.09 1.66
C MET A 49 1.14 -7.35 2.77
N GLU A 50 0.64 -7.61 3.97
CA GLU A 50 1.54 -7.95 5.08
C GLU A 50 2.22 -9.29 4.83
N ALA A 51 1.48 -10.27 4.30
CA ALA A 51 2.05 -11.57 3.96
C ALA A 51 3.11 -11.44 2.86
N LYS A 52 2.95 -10.50 1.95
CA LYS A 52 3.95 -10.23 0.90
C LYS A 52 5.14 -9.43 1.43
N GLY A 53 5.05 -8.89 2.63
CA GLY A 53 6.12 -8.06 3.17
C GLY A 53 6.06 -6.60 2.75
N PHE A 54 4.96 -6.17 2.14
CA PHE A 54 4.83 -4.79 1.66
C PHE A 54 4.47 -3.83 2.78
N VAL A 55 3.72 -4.31 3.78
CA VAL A 55 3.35 -3.51 4.93
C VAL A 55 3.59 -4.30 6.20
N ARG A 56 3.67 -3.60 7.30
CA ARG A 56 3.69 -4.20 8.63
C ARG A 56 2.62 -3.52 9.47
N SER A 57 2.22 -4.17 10.54
CA SER A 57 1.20 -3.60 11.40
C SER A 57 1.54 -3.85 12.86
N HIS A 58 0.98 -3.04 13.71
CA HIS A 58 1.08 -3.23 15.13
C HIS A 58 -0.18 -2.68 15.78
N LEU A 59 -0.44 -3.14 17.00
CA LEU A 59 -1.57 -2.62 17.74
C LEU A 59 -1.25 -1.21 18.25
N ASP A 60 -2.21 -0.34 18.10
CA ASP A 60 -2.11 1.01 18.63
C ASP A 60 -2.60 0.96 20.07
N ASP A 61 -1.75 1.38 20.99
CA ASP A 61 -2.10 1.42 22.40
C ASP A 61 -2.51 2.82 22.85
N SER A 62 -2.85 3.66 21.90
CA SER A 62 -3.42 4.96 22.21
C SER A 62 -4.69 4.80 23.04
N PRO A 63 -4.88 5.60 24.09
CA PRO A 63 -6.10 5.50 24.90
C PRO A 63 -7.35 5.96 24.17
N HIS A 64 -7.19 6.71 23.08
CA HIS A 64 -8.33 7.29 22.36
C HIS A 64 -8.21 7.02 20.86
N PRO A 65 -8.39 5.76 20.42
CA PRO A 65 -8.35 5.48 18.98
C PRO A 65 -9.55 6.10 18.28
N PRO A 66 -9.46 6.40 17.00
CA PRO A 66 -10.61 6.92 16.25
C PRO A 66 -11.80 5.99 16.33
N ALA A 67 -13.00 6.56 16.39
CA ALA A 67 -14.22 5.78 16.48
C ALA A 67 -14.36 4.87 15.26
N GLY A 68 -14.71 3.61 15.50
CA GLY A 68 -14.92 2.65 14.43
C GLY A 68 -13.66 2.06 13.84
N ALA A 69 -12.49 2.53 14.25
CA ALA A 69 -11.24 1.98 13.76
C ALA A 69 -10.84 0.75 14.57
N THR A 70 -10.23 -0.22 13.92
CA THR A 70 -9.53 -1.26 14.67
C THR A 70 -8.29 -0.64 15.28
N ARG A 71 -7.75 -1.29 16.31
CA ARG A 71 -6.58 -0.74 16.98
C ARG A 71 -5.27 -1.04 16.25
N ARG A 72 -5.33 -1.41 15.00
CA ARG A 72 -4.15 -1.80 14.24
C ARG A 72 -3.73 -0.69 13.30
N LEU A 73 -2.49 -0.25 13.45
CA LEU A 73 -1.87 0.72 12.57
C LEU A 73 -1.00 -0.01 11.56
N TYR A 74 -1.00 0.48 10.36
CA TYR A 74 -0.25 -0.10 9.24
C TYR A 74 0.81 0.89 8.77
N ALA A 75 1.95 0.34 8.39
CA ALA A 75 3.06 1.14 7.87
C ALA A 75 3.63 0.43 6.65
N ALA A 76 4.11 1.20 5.68
CA ALA A 76 4.82 0.63 4.56
C ALA A 76 6.19 0.15 5.02
N THR A 77 6.61 -1.01 4.51
CA THR A 77 7.98 -1.48 4.75
C THR A 77 8.92 -0.86 3.72
N ALA A 78 10.21 -0.86 4.02
CA ALA A 78 11.19 -0.42 3.04
C ALA A 78 11.10 -1.28 1.78
N TYR A 79 10.87 -2.58 1.94
CA TYR A 79 10.72 -3.48 0.81
C TYR A 79 9.50 -3.12 -0.04
N GLY A 80 8.36 -2.87 0.61
CA GLY A 80 7.14 -2.49 -0.11
C GLY A 80 7.32 -1.22 -0.92
N LEU A 81 7.95 -0.22 -0.32
CA LEU A 81 8.20 1.04 -1.03
C LEU A 81 9.18 0.84 -2.18
N LYS A 82 10.17 -0.02 -1.99
CA LYS A 82 11.14 -0.30 -3.07
C LYS A 82 10.44 -0.95 -4.26
N VAL A 83 9.57 -1.92 -4.03
CA VAL A 83 8.82 -2.57 -5.11
C VAL A 83 7.90 -1.56 -5.79
N HIS A 84 7.22 -0.76 -4.98
CA HIS A 84 6.33 0.28 -5.50
C HIS A 84 7.08 1.26 -6.40
N ASP A 85 8.24 1.72 -5.96
CA ASP A 85 9.05 2.65 -6.72
C ASP A 85 9.59 2.01 -8.01
N ALA A 86 9.92 0.72 -7.95
CA ALA A 86 10.36 0.00 -9.15
C ALA A 86 9.25 -0.03 -10.20
N TYR A 87 8.00 -0.28 -9.78
CA TYR A 87 6.88 -0.25 -10.71
C TYR A 87 6.66 1.14 -11.28
N ALA A 88 6.83 2.17 -10.47
CA ALA A 88 6.69 3.54 -10.96
C ALA A 88 7.72 3.86 -12.03
N LEU A 89 8.96 3.45 -11.81
CA LEU A 89 10.02 3.63 -12.80
C LEU A 89 9.73 2.86 -14.09
N LEU A 90 9.22 1.64 -13.94
CA LEU A 90 8.89 0.84 -15.12
C LEU A 90 7.79 1.50 -15.94
N ARG A 91 6.76 2.00 -15.26
CA ARG A 91 5.67 2.69 -15.96
C ARG A 91 6.18 3.92 -16.68
N GLU A 92 7.07 4.69 -16.05
CA GLU A 92 7.69 5.84 -16.71
C GLU A 92 8.48 5.43 -17.93
N ALA A 93 9.28 4.38 -17.80
CA ALA A 93 10.09 3.90 -18.91
C ALA A 93 9.23 3.46 -20.10
N LEU A 94 8.11 2.79 -19.79
CA LEU A 94 7.21 2.35 -20.86
C LEU A 94 6.44 3.51 -21.48
N ALA A 95 6.22 4.57 -20.72
CA ALA A 95 5.56 5.77 -21.25
C ALA A 95 6.48 6.57 -22.18
N LEU A 96 7.79 6.43 -22.03
CA LEU A 96 8.77 7.12 -22.85
C LEU A 96 9.11 6.30 -24.08
N ARG A 97 8.10 5.91 -24.82
CA ARG A 97 8.32 5.12 -26.03
C ARG A 97 9.08 5.92 -27.08
N PRO A 98 9.90 5.25 -27.89
CA PRO A 98 10.49 5.92 -29.01
C PRO A 98 9.41 6.48 -29.91
N SER A 99 9.65 7.66 -30.44
CA SER A 99 8.74 8.25 -31.37
C SER A 99 8.65 7.34 -32.61
N GLU A 100 7.44 7.19 -33.13
CA GLU A 100 7.25 6.46 -34.36
C GLU A 100 7.78 7.31 -35.48
N GLY A 101 8.95 7.01 -35.83
CA GLY A 101 9.57 7.80 -36.85
C GLY A 101 9.23 7.30 -38.17
#